data_1923daa8f66e0b9af888cb0dc920d72c
#
_entry.id   1923daa8f66e0b9af888cb0dc920d72c
#
_cell.length_a   1.000
_cell.length_b   1.000
_cell.length_c   1.000
_cell.angle_alpha   90.00
_cell.angle_beta   90.00
_cell.angle_gamma   90.00
#
_symmetry.space_group_name_H-M   'P 1'
#
loop_
_entity.id
_entity.type
_entity.pdbx_description
1 polymer ?
#
loop_
_entity_poly.entity_id
_entity_poly.type
_entity_poly.pdbx_seq_one_letter_code
_entity_poly.pdbx_strand_id
1 'polypeptide(L)'
;MTMVMPPLFTADKCSAGAKIKAEGRRITFNPVDGCALCTPAVAGSVRVLCLTVMRDGDYSSQLGLAPPSADLEKGLHQQEGVCLWSGNVYVNGQRQRVGVDAGPEPILVWRSEPPAGAAATAAGTLIIYADEEERCRLPVPSGSVHFACSGDINGKADFEIDVERTEAAQREAEKGQQAFAEWLEKEAEEKAQAAASGGGGGCCLIS
;
A
#
# COMPACT_ATOMS: atom_id res chain seq x y z
N MET A 1 16.68 20.70 -4.04
CA MET A 1 16.11 19.36 -3.83
C MET A 1 14.90 19.54 -2.90
N THR A 2 13.70 19.46 -3.41
CA THR A 2 12.48 19.64 -2.60
C THR A 2 12.30 18.37 -1.78
N MET A 3 12.36 18.49 -0.46
CA MET A 3 12.08 17.37 0.44
C MET A 3 10.60 16.99 0.25
N VAL A 4 10.35 15.83 -0.30
CA VAL A 4 9.00 15.28 -0.43
C VAL A 4 8.65 14.67 0.92
N MET A 5 7.63 15.22 1.58
CA MET A 5 7.16 14.65 2.85
C MET A 5 6.61 13.24 2.62
N PRO A 6 6.98 12.26 3.47
CA PRO A 6 6.40 10.93 3.40
C PRO A 6 4.88 11.00 3.66
N PRO A 7 4.09 10.10 3.06
CA PRO A 7 2.68 9.99 3.37
C PRO A 7 2.47 9.62 4.85
N LEU A 8 1.46 10.22 5.50
CA LEU A 8 1.10 9.94 6.91
C LEU A 8 -0.43 9.85 7.03
N PHE A 9 -0.91 9.13 8.05
CA PHE A 9 -2.31 9.12 8.44
C PHE A 9 -2.62 10.33 9.33
N THR A 10 -3.74 11.02 9.05
CA THR A 10 -4.19 12.16 9.86
C THR A 10 -5.63 11.95 10.34
N ALA A 11 -5.97 12.51 11.51
CA ALA A 11 -7.24 12.26 12.16
C ALA A 11 -8.46 12.76 11.36
N ASP A 12 -8.29 13.82 10.58
CA ASP A 12 -9.31 14.38 9.71
C ASP A 12 -9.53 13.59 8.42
N LYS A 13 -8.68 12.57 8.18
CA LYS A 13 -8.69 11.73 6.98
C LYS A 13 -8.82 10.23 7.31
N CYS A 14 -9.43 9.89 8.43
CA CYS A 14 -9.71 8.51 8.80
C CYS A 14 -11.09 8.35 9.43
N SER A 15 -11.63 7.12 9.36
CA SER A 15 -12.90 6.78 10.02
C SER A 15 -12.85 6.95 11.53
N ALA A 16 -13.99 7.20 12.15
CA ALA A 16 -14.10 7.37 13.60
C ALA A 16 -13.71 6.10 14.39
N GLY A 17 -13.84 4.92 13.78
CA GLY A 17 -13.44 3.64 14.37
C GLY A 17 -11.95 3.33 14.32
N ALA A 18 -11.17 4.09 13.54
CA ALA A 18 -9.74 3.89 13.42
C ALA A 18 -8.95 4.56 14.55
N LYS A 19 -7.78 4.02 14.87
CA LYS A 19 -6.87 4.58 15.87
C LYS A 19 -5.51 4.86 15.24
N ILE A 20 -5.15 6.14 15.17
CA ILE A 20 -3.83 6.59 14.70
C ILE A 20 -2.84 6.58 15.86
N LYS A 21 -1.63 6.12 15.59
CA LYS A 21 -0.49 6.05 16.52
C LYS A 21 0.81 6.46 15.82
N ALA A 22 1.90 6.54 16.60
CA ALA A 22 3.25 6.80 16.10
C ALA A 22 3.29 8.04 15.16
N GLU A 23 2.69 9.15 15.58
CA GLU A 23 2.71 10.43 14.85
C GLU A 23 2.17 10.31 13.40
N GLY A 24 1.14 9.49 13.20
CA GLY A 24 0.53 9.27 11.89
C GLY A 24 1.15 8.14 11.06
N ARG A 25 2.18 7.47 11.56
CA ARG A 25 2.81 6.36 10.82
C ARG A 25 2.06 5.05 10.94
N ARG A 26 1.23 4.88 11.96
CA ARG A 26 0.49 3.65 12.20
C ARG A 26 -1.00 3.93 12.39
N ILE A 27 -1.83 3.10 11.77
CA ILE A 27 -3.28 3.09 11.95
C ILE A 27 -3.79 1.69 12.23
N THR A 28 -4.70 1.58 13.19
CA THR A 28 -5.38 0.34 13.55
C THR A 28 -6.86 0.48 13.27
N PHE A 29 -7.41 -0.45 12.50
CA PHE A 29 -8.85 -0.70 12.41
C PHE A 29 -9.17 -1.90 13.31
N ASN A 30 -10.05 -1.70 14.27
CA ASN A 30 -10.72 -2.81 14.94
C ASN A 30 -11.77 -3.36 13.99
N PRO A 31 -12.42 -4.55 14.26
CA PRO A 31 -13.41 -5.09 13.34
C PRO A 31 -14.56 -4.11 13.05
N VAL A 32 -14.32 -3.19 12.14
CA VAL A 32 -15.25 -2.17 11.64
C VAL A 32 -14.90 -1.84 10.20
N ASP A 33 -15.92 -1.58 9.39
CA ASP A 33 -15.71 -0.94 8.09
C ASP A 33 -15.18 0.48 8.31
N GLY A 34 -14.33 0.92 7.43
CA GLY A 34 -13.82 2.26 7.46
C GLY A 34 -12.50 2.39 6.74
N CYS A 35 -12.19 3.57 6.26
CA CYS A 35 -10.93 3.83 5.56
C CYS A 35 -10.15 5.02 6.14
N ALA A 36 -8.90 5.10 5.73
CA ALA A 36 -8.03 6.22 5.99
C ALA A 36 -7.29 6.61 4.72
N LEU A 37 -7.14 7.91 4.52
CA LEU A 37 -6.37 8.50 3.44
C LEU A 37 -5.04 9.01 3.97
N CYS A 38 -3.94 8.65 3.30
CA CYS A 38 -2.64 9.23 3.61
C CYS A 38 -2.54 10.67 3.09
N THR A 39 -1.86 11.52 3.84
CA THR A 39 -1.53 12.90 3.46
C THR A 39 -0.01 13.09 3.37
N PRO A 40 0.49 13.93 2.47
CA PRO A 40 -0.23 14.65 1.43
C PRO A 40 -0.79 13.73 0.33
N ALA A 41 -1.69 14.28 -0.47
CA ALA A 41 -2.15 13.64 -1.70
C ALA A 41 -0.98 13.30 -2.62
N VAL A 42 -1.16 12.26 -3.46
CA VAL A 42 -0.16 11.93 -4.49
C VAL A 42 -0.06 13.08 -5.50
N ALA A 43 1.17 13.47 -5.82
CA ALA A 43 1.47 14.55 -6.75
C ALA A 43 2.78 14.27 -7.48
N GLY A 44 3.01 14.94 -8.61
CA GLY A 44 4.19 14.71 -9.44
C GLY A 44 3.99 13.53 -10.41
N SER A 45 5.08 12.95 -10.88
CA SER A 45 5.06 11.84 -11.85
C SER A 45 5.02 10.46 -11.20
N VAL A 46 5.54 10.34 -9.98
CA VAL A 46 5.61 9.09 -9.21
C VAL A 46 5.49 9.36 -7.72
N ARG A 47 4.82 8.47 -7.01
CA ARG A 47 4.75 8.42 -5.55
C ARG A 47 4.81 7.00 -5.06
N VAL A 48 5.52 6.79 -3.96
CA VAL A 48 5.71 5.49 -3.33
C VAL A 48 5.21 5.49 -1.89
N LEU A 49 4.67 4.38 -1.45
CA LEU A 49 4.30 4.08 -0.07
C LEU A 49 4.69 2.65 0.25
N CYS A 50 5.58 2.46 1.22
CA CYS A 50 5.93 1.16 1.77
C CYS A 50 5.17 0.95 3.08
N LEU A 51 4.54 -0.20 3.23
CA LEU A 51 3.71 -0.54 4.39
C LEU A 51 4.16 -1.85 5.02
N THR A 52 3.97 -1.96 6.33
CA THR A 52 3.83 -3.25 7.02
C THR A 52 2.36 -3.44 7.36
N VAL A 53 1.81 -4.58 7.00
CA VAL A 53 0.40 -4.92 7.20
C VAL A 53 0.29 -6.12 8.14
N MET A 54 -0.32 -5.90 9.29
CA MET A 54 -0.66 -6.95 10.25
C MET A 54 -2.18 -7.11 10.26
N ARG A 55 -2.65 -8.32 10.04
CA ARG A 55 -4.08 -8.61 9.91
C ARG A 55 -4.46 -9.90 10.62
N ASP A 56 -5.65 -9.92 11.18
CA ASP A 56 -6.29 -11.13 11.68
C ASP A 56 -7.26 -11.65 10.59
N GLY A 57 -6.80 -12.63 9.79
CA GLY A 57 -7.59 -13.21 8.68
C GLY A 57 -7.38 -12.51 7.33
N ASP A 58 -7.77 -13.21 6.27
CA ASP A 58 -7.47 -12.84 4.87
C ASP A 58 -8.29 -11.66 4.34
N TYR A 59 -9.38 -11.30 5.03
CA TYR A 59 -10.36 -10.32 4.56
C TYR A 59 -10.32 -8.99 5.32
N SER A 60 -9.42 -8.84 6.28
CA SER A 60 -9.45 -7.69 7.20
C SER A 60 -8.80 -6.42 6.67
N SER A 61 -8.04 -6.48 5.58
CA SER A 61 -7.26 -5.34 5.09
C SER A 61 -7.48 -5.05 3.61
N GLN A 62 -7.54 -3.76 3.28
CA GLN A 62 -7.65 -3.25 1.92
C GLN A 62 -6.61 -2.15 1.70
N LEU A 63 -5.99 -2.13 0.51
CA LEU A 63 -4.92 -1.19 0.14
C LEU A 63 -5.20 -0.61 -1.23
N GLY A 64 -4.96 0.68 -1.43
CA GLY A 64 -5.16 1.28 -2.74
C GLY A 64 -5.03 2.79 -2.79
N LEU A 65 -5.82 3.37 -3.68
CA LEU A 65 -5.97 4.80 -3.89
C LEU A 65 -7.45 5.19 -3.86
N ALA A 66 -7.73 6.32 -3.22
CA ALA A 66 -9.09 6.87 -3.13
C ALA A 66 -9.12 8.39 -3.39
N PRO A 67 -10.28 8.94 -3.78
CA PRO A 67 -10.45 10.38 -3.91
C PRO A 67 -10.52 11.05 -2.54
N PRO A 68 -10.28 12.37 -2.45
CA PRO A 68 -10.41 13.12 -1.21
C PRO A 68 -11.86 13.18 -0.68
N SER A 69 -12.83 12.87 -1.55
CA SER A 69 -14.26 12.76 -1.24
C SER A 69 -14.68 11.37 -0.75
N ALA A 70 -13.74 10.44 -0.54
CA ALA A 70 -14.04 9.10 -0.06
C ALA A 70 -14.85 9.16 1.25
N ASP A 71 -15.85 8.29 1.35
CA ASP A 71 -16.62 8.10 2.59
C ASP A 71 -15.76 7.32 3.58
N LEU A 72 -15.27 7.99 4.61
CA LEU A 72 -14.33 7.41 5.56
C LEU A 72 -14.94 6.29 6.42
N GLU A 73 -16.25 6.19 6.50
CA GLU A 73 -16.97 5.15 7.25
C GLU A 73 -17.26 3.89 6.42
N LYS A 74 -16.80 3.85 5.15
CA LYS A 74 -16.92 2.70 4.25
C LYS A 74 -15.58 2.09 3.91
N GLY A 75 -15.58 0.79 3.62
CA GLY A 75 -14.44 0.10 3.05
C GLY A 75 -14.11 0.59 1.64
N LEU A 76 -12.83 0.56 1.27
CA LEU A 76 -12.38 1.03 -0.06
C LEU A 76 -13.04 0.27 -1.21
N HIS A 77 -13.38 -1.00 -1.02
CA HIS A 77 -14.04 -1.83 -2.03
C HIS A 77 -15.48 -1.42 -2.34
N GLN A 78 -16.08 -0.53 -1.54
CA GLN A 78 -17.48 -0.09 -1.67
C GLN A 78 -17.63 1.29 -2.32
N GLN A 79 -16.54 1.93 -2.74
CA GLN A 79 -16.55 3.32 -3.16
C GLN A 79 -15.64 3.59 -4.35
N GLU A 80 -15.59 4.86 -4.77
CA GLU A 80 -14.70 5.30 -5.84
C GLU A 80 -13.22 5.11 -5.47
N GLY A 81 -12.42 4.78 -6.47
CA GLY A 81 -11.00 4.53 -6.31
C GLY A 81 -10.58 3.17 -6.87
N VAL A 82 -9.42 2.72 -6.44
CA VAL A 82 -8.88 1.40 -6.78
C VAL A 82 -8.29 0.77 -5.54
N CYS A 83 -8.65 -0.46 -5.24
CA CYS A 83 -8.05 -1.18 -4.12
C CYS A 83 -7.88 -2.67 -4.39
N LEU A 84 -6.94 -3.25 -3.66
CA LEU A 84 -6.75 -4.69 -3.51
C LEU A 84 -7.39 -5.13 -2.19
N TRP A 85 -8.26 -6.13 -2.24
CA TRP A 85 -8.90 -6.74 -1.08
C TRP A 85 -9.07 -8.24 -1.29
N SER A 86 -8.53 -9.05 -0.37
CA SER A 86 -8.68 -10.51 -0.40
C SER A 86 -8.40 -11.14 -1.78
N GLY A 87 -7.29 -10.77 -2.38
CA GLY A 87 -6.88 -11.31 -3.69
C GLY A 87 -7.68 -10.80 -4.88
N ASN A 88 -8.60 -9.85 -4.69
CA ASN A 88 -9.37 -9.24 -5.77
C ASN A 88 -9.07 -7.75 -5.86
N VAL A 89 -9.15 -7.23 -7.08
CA VAL A 89 -9.09 -5.80 -7.34
C VAL A 89 -10.49 -5.24 -7.44
N TYR A 90 -10.68 -4.05 -6.89
CA TYR A 90 -11.90 -3.26 -7.02
C TYR A 90 -11.56 -1.92 -7.68
N VAL A 91 -12.30 -1.57 -8.71
CA VAL A 91 -12.22 -0.28 -9.38
C VAL A 91 -13.61 0.36 -9.31
N ASN A 92 -13.71 1.50 -8.64
CA ASN A 92 -14.99 2.20 -8.40
C ASN A 92 -16.07 1.26 -7.83
N GLY A 93 -15.73 0.47 -6.82
CA GLY A 93 -16.62 -0.48 -6.19
C GLY A 93 -16.91 -1.76 -6.99
N GLN A 94 -16.40 -1.88 -8.20
CA GLN A 94 -16.63 -3.04 -9.07
C GLN A 94 -15.48 -4.03 -8.98
N ARG A 95 -15.80 -5.28 -8.61
CA ARG A 95 -14.83 -6.36 -8.48
C ARG A 95 -14.26 -6.78 -9.83
N GLN A 96 -12.95 -6.83 -9.89
CA GLN A 96 -12.18 -7.45 -10.97
C GLN A 96 -11.32 -8.57 -10.38
N ARG A 97 -11.44 -9.77 -10.92
CA ARG A 97 -10.70 -10.91 -10.39
C ARG A 97 -9.23 -10.85 -10.81
N VAL A 98 -8.30 -10.95 -9.87
CA VAL A 98 -6.85 -10.97 -10.17
C VAL A 98 -6.11 -12.12 -9.47
N GLY A 99 -6.56 -12.57 -8.30
CA GLY A 99 -5.91 -13.65 -7.54
C GLY A 99 -4.55 -13.24 -6.98
N VAL A 100 -4.43 -11.98 -6.52
CA VAL A 100 -3.16 -11.40 -6.06
C VAL A 100 -3.21 -11.16 -4.55
N ASP A 101 -2.20 -11.61 -3.82
CA ASP A 101 -1.97 -11.21 -2.42
C ASP A 101 -0.91 -10.10 -2.38
N ALA A 102 -1.17 -9.07 -1.56
CA ALA A 102 -0.23 -7.98 -1.33
C ALA A 102 0.87 -8.34 -0.31
N GLY A 103 0.77 -9.50 0.34
CA GLY A 103 1.71 -9.89 1.38
C GLY A 103 1.68 -8.98 2.62
N PRO A 104 2.62 -9.20 3.58
CA PRO A 104 2.72 -8.40 4.80
C PRO A 104 3.46 -7.07 4.62
N GLU A 105 4.27 -6.93 3.58
CA GLU A 105 5.12 -5.74 3.33
C GLU A 105 4.94 -5.18 1.92
N PRO A 106 3.72 -4.77 1.54
CA PRO A 106 3.46 -4.26 0.20
C PRO A 106 4.13 -2.90 -0.05
N ILE A 107 4.56 -2.70 -1.31
CA ILE A 107 4.98 -1.41 -1.83
C ILE A 107 3.94 -0.96 -2.85
N LEU A 108 3.36 0.20 -2.62
CA LEU A 108 2.42 0.84 -3.52
C LEU A 108 3.13 1.93 -4.31
N VAL A 109 3.12 1.84 -5.63
CA VAL A 109 3.72 2.85 -6.51
C VAL A 109 2.62 3.43 -7.40
N TRP A 110 2.33 4.71 -7.21
CA TRP A 110 1.51 5.45 -8.14
C TRP A 110 2.39 6.14 -9.19
N ARG A 111 1.94 6.11 -10.46
CA ARG A 111 2.51 6.84 -11.59
C ARG A 111 1.43 7.60 -12.32
N SER A 112 1.74 8.81 -12.76
CA SER A 112 0.80 9.66 -13.52
C SER A 112 0.50 9.14 -14.93
N GLU A 113 1.26 8.15 -15.42
CA GLU A 113 1.06 7.56 -16.72
C GLU A 113 0.04 6.41 -16.63
N PRO A 114 -1.08 6.46 -17.38
CA PRO A 114 -2.00 5.34 -17.46
C PRO A 114 -1.34 4.10 -18.07
N PRO A 115 -1.74 2.89 -17.67
CA PRO A 115 -1.23 1.67 -18.28
C PRO A 115 -1.69 1.57 -19.74
N ALA A 116 -0.92 0.88 -20.57
CA ALA A 116 -1.25 0.67 -21.98
C ALA A 116 -2.63 0.00 -22.13
N GLY A 117 -3.48 0.55 -23.00
CA GLY A 117 -4.84 0.07 -23.21
C GLY A 117 -5.87 0.49 -22.14
N ALA A 118 -5.50 1.33 -21.19
CA ALA A 118 -6.44 1.87 -20.21
C ALA A 118 -7.47 2.79 -20.89
N ALA A 119 -8.65 2.92 -20.25
CA ALA A 119 -9.65 3.89 -20.69
C ALA A 119 -9.09 5.32 -20.64
N ALA A 120 -9.56 6.19 -21.53
CA ALA A 120 -9.13 7.60 -21.61
C ALA A 120 -9.37 8.40 -20.33
N THR A 121 -10.17 7.87 -19.41
CA THR A 121 -10.48 8.45 -18.08
C THR A 121 -9.48 8.03 -17.00
N ALA A 122 -8.53 7.14 -17.28
CA ALA A 122 -7.52 6.76 -16.29
C ALA A 122 -6.55 7.90 -16.05
N ALA A 123 -6.37 8.29 -14.77
CA ALA A 123 -5.48 9.38 -14.36
C ALA A 123 -4.04 8.93 -14.08
N GLY A 124 -3.78 7.62 -14.13
CA GLY A 124 -2.47 7.07 -13.85
C GLY A 124 -2.51 5.55 -13.64
N THR A 125 -1.44 5.04 -13.04
CA THR A 125 -1.27 3.63 -12.73
C THR A 125 -0.94 3.46 -11.25
N LEU A 126 -1.62 2.54 -10.56
CA LEU A 126 -1.18 1.98 -9.30
C LEU A 126 -0.51 0.63 -9.54
N ILE A 127 0.72 0.47 -9.07
CA ILE A 127 1.47 -0.78 -9.13
C ILE A 127 1.66 -1.25 -7.69
N ILE A 128 1.35 -2.51 -7.42
CA ILE A 128 1.52 -3.13 -6.10
C ILE A 128 2.61 -4.19 -6.22
N TYR A 129 3.63 -4.06 -5.40
CA TYR A 129 4.69 -5.04 -5.24
C TYR A 129 4.50 -5.77 -3.90
N ALA A 130 4.79 -7.06 -3.90
CA ALA A 130 4.93 -7.87 -2.69
C ALA A 130 6.14 -8.79 -2.88
N ASP A 131 6.95 -8.95 -1.83
CA ASP A 131 8.23 -9.68 -1.89
C ASP A 131 9.12 -9.16 -3.04
N GLU A 132 9.14 -7.83 -3.22
CA GLU A 132 9.88 -7.07 -4.25
C GLU A 132 9.48 -7.40 -5.71
N GLU A 133 8.44 -8.22 -5.92
CA GLU A 133 7.89 -8.54 -7.24
C GLU A 133 6.62 -7.75 -7.56
N GLU A 134 6.49 -7.29 -8.80
CA GLU A 134 5.23 -6.68 -9.27
C GLU A 134 4.10 -7.72 -9.25
N ARG A 135 3.09 -7.52 -8.42
CA ARG A 135 1.94 -8.42 -8.29
C ARG A 135 0.77 -7.98 -9.16
N CYS A 136 0.53 -6.69 -9.26
CA CYS A 136 -0.51 -6.18 -10.14
C CYS A 136 -0.26 -4.73 -10.56
N ARG A 137 -0.85 -4.36 -11.68
CA ARG A 137 -0.81 -3.02 -12.27
C ARG A 137 -2.23 -2.61 -12.64
N LEU A 138 -2.70 -1.52 -12.07
CA LEU A 138 -4.11 -1.14 -12.08
C LEU A 138 -4.28 0.25 -12.66
N PRO A 139 -5.27 0.48 -13.53
CA PRO A 139 -5.64 1.82 -13.95
C PRO A 139 -6.25 2.57 -12.77
N VAL A 140 -5.78 3.79 -12.54
CA VAL A 140 -6.29 4.65 -11.46
C VAL A 140 -7.39 5.55 -12.02
N PRO A 141 -8.60 5.52 -11.47
CA PRO A 141 -9.66 6.44 -11.85
C PRO A 141 -9.28 7.90 -11.61
N SER A 142 -9.80 8.82 -12.42
CA SER A 142 -9.62 10.25 -12.23
C SER A 142 -10.12 10.68 -10.84
N GLY A 143 -9.36 11.56 -10.18
CA GLY A 143 -9.68 12.02 -8.82
C GLY A 143 -9.16 11.14 -7.68
N SER A 144 -8.65 9.93 -7.95
CA SER A 144 -8.03 9.07 -6.92
C SER A 144 -6.59 9.52 -6.64
N VAL A 145 -6.42 10.36 -5.62
CA VAL A 145 -5.16 11.08 -5.37
C VAL A 145 -4.56 10.86 -3.97
N HIS A 146 -5.13 9.95 -3.17
CA HIS A 146 -4.57 9.58 -1.87
C HIS A 146 -4.27 8.10 -1.81
N PHE A 147 -3.08 7.74 -1.33
CA PHE A 147 -2.91 6.38 -0.82
C PHE A 147 -3.92 6.16 0.29
N ALA A 148 -4.53 4.98 0.30
CA ALA A 148 -5.59 4.65 1.21
C ALA A 148 -5.46 3.22 1.73
N CYS A 149 -5.85 3.04 2.99
CA CYS A 149 -6.06 1.72 3.57
C CYS A 149 -7.42 1.65 4.26
N SER A 150 -7.92 0.45 4.43
CA SER A 150 -9.22 0.22 5.04
C SER A 150 -9.20 -1.06 5.87
N GLY A 151 -9.91 -1.01 7.00
CA GLY A 151 -10.32 -2.19 7.75
C GLY A 151 -11.58 -2.81 7.18
N ASP A 152 -11.98 -3.91 7.76
CA ASP A 152 -13.20 -4.65 7.45
C ASP A 152 -13.80 -5.22 8.74
N ILE A 153 -15.11 -5.46 8.75
CA ILE A 153 -15.83 -6.04 9.90
C ILE A 153 -15.37 -7.46 10.24
N ASN A 154 -14.68 -8.14 9.33
CA ASN A 154 -14.27 -9.53 9.48
C ASN A 154 -12.98 -9.71 10.29
N GLY A 155 -12.29 -8.64 10.67
CA GLY A 155 -11.07 -8.77 11.44
C GLY A 155 -10.39 -7.44 11.74
N LYS A 156 -9.35 -7.51 12.57
CA LYS A 156 -8.49 -6.39 12.87
C LYS A 156 -7.44 -6.22 11.77
N ALA A 157 -7.19 -4.98 11.39
CA ALA A 157 -6.08 -4.62 10.50
C ALA A 157 -5.24 -3.49 11.10
N ASP A 158 -3.93 -3.68 11.11
CA ASP A 158 -2.95 -2.66 11.45
C ASP A 158 -2.11 -2.36 10.20
N PHE A 159 -1.92 -1.08 9.92
CA PHE A 159 -1.03 -0.63 8.85
C PHE A 159 0.02 0.29 9.45
N GLU A 160 1.27 0.02 9.15
CA GLU A 160 2.39 0.86 9.55
C GLU A 160 3.18 1.31 8.34
N ILE A 161 3.41 2.62 8.22
CA ILE A 161 4.21 3.21 7.16
C ILE A 161 5.67 3.06 7.53
N ASP A 162 6.42 2.33 6.72
CA ASP A 162 7.87 2.32 6.79
C ASP A 162 8.40 3.59 6.11
N VAL A 163 8.65 4.60 6.91
CA VAL A 163 9.05 5.93 6.42
C VAL A 163 10.42 5.87 5.74
N GLU A 164 11.40 5.20 6.34
CA GLU A 164 12.77 5.13 5.80
C GLU A 164 12.79 4.39 4.46
N ARG A 165 12.10 3.27 4.38
CA ARG A 165 11.94 2.49 3.15
C ARG A 165 11.15 3.26 2.10
N THR A 166 10.08 3.96 2.50
CA THR A 166 9.28 4.82 1.60
C THR A 166 10.14 5.93 0.99
N GLU A 167 10.95 6.61 1.78
CA GLU A 167 11.85 7.67 1.29
C GLU A 167 12.95 7.13 0.37
N ALA A 168 13.52 5.97 0.69
CA ALA A 168 14.51 5.31 -0.15
C ALA A 168 13.89 4.91 -1.50
N ALA A 169 12.78 4.20 -1.48
CA ALA A 169 12.04 3.79 -2.66
C ALA A 169 11.58 4.98 -3.53
N GLN A 170 11.11 6.06 -2.91
CA GLN A 170 10.71 7.28 -3.60
C GLN A 170 11.88 7.89 -4.37
N ARG A 171 13.07 8.01 -3.74
CA ARG A 171 14.26 8.54 -4.41
C ARG A 171 14.66 7.71 -5.64
N GLU A 172 14.59 6.39 -5.55
CA GLU A 172 14.94 5.51 -6.66
C GLU A 172 13.88 5.55 -7.76
N ALA A 173 12.59 5.60 -7.40
CA ALA A 173 11.49 5.73 -8.35
C ALA A 173 11.55 7.06 -9.14
N GLU A 174 12.00 8.15 -8.51
CA GLU A 174 12.19 9.45 -9.17
C GLU A 174 13.34 9.46 -10.18
N LYS A 175 14.37 8.61 -9.99
CA LYS A 175 15.45 8.43 -10.97
C LYS A 175 14.98 7.69 -12.23
N GLY A 176 13.93 6.88 -12.12
CA GLY A 176 13.34 6.14 -13.23
C GLY A 176 13.00 4.69 -12.91
N GLN A 177 12.40 4.02 -13.88
CA GLN A 177 11.96 2.63 -13.69
C GLN A 177 13.11 1.65 -13.48
N GLN A 178 14.22 1.85 -14.18
CA GLN A 178 15.39 0.97 -14.06
C GLN A 178 16.01 1.08 -12.66
N ALA A 179 16.26 2.30 -12.17
CA ALA A 179 16.82 2.52 -10.84
C ALA A 179 15.92 1.94 -9.74
N PHE A 180 14.61 2.05 -9.90
CA PHE A 180 13.66 1.44 -8.96
C PHE A 180 13.69 -0.09 -9.01
N ALA A 181 13.81 -0.69 -10.19
CA ALA A 181 13.95 -2.14 -10.33
C ALA A 181 15.25 -2.67 -9.68
N GLU A 182 16.38 -1.99 -9.93
CA GLU A 182 17.67 -2.32 -9.29
C GLU A 182 17.62 -2.20 -7.76
N TRP A 183 16.86 -1.21 -7.25
CA TRP A 183 16.62 -1.07 -5.82
C TRP A 183 15.80 -2.24 -5.26
N LEU A 184 14.74 -2.70 -5.95
CA LEU A 184 13.94 -3.85 -5.54
C LEU A 184 14.77 -5.15 -5.50
N GLU A 185 15.61 -5.38 -6.52
CA GLU A 185 16.51 -6.54 -6.56
C GLU A 185 17.46 -6.54 -5.35
N LYS A 186 18.03 -5.39 -5.03
CA LYS A 186 18.91 -5.25 -3.86
C LYS A 186 18.19 -5.49 -2.54
N GLU A 187 16.98 -4.97 -2.36
CA GLU A 187 16.13 -5.23 -1.19
C GLU A 187 15.85 -6.73 -1.02
N ALA A 188 15.54 -7.43 -2.12
CA ALA A 188 15.32 -8.87 -2.13
C ALA A 188 16.57 -9.66 -1.69
N GLU A 189 17.74 -9.28 -2.22
CA GLU A 189 19.03 -9.90 -1.84
C GLU A 189 19.36 -9.69 -0.35
N GLU A 190 19.17 -8.45 0.16
CA GLU A 190 19.44 -8.12 1.56
C GLU A 190 18.51 -8.92 2.50
N LYS A 191 17.21 -9.05 2.17
CA LYS A 191 16.27 -9.88 2.92
C LYS A 191 16.64 -11.36 2.90
N ALA A 192 17.05 -11.88 1.74
CA ALA A 192 17.48 -13.27 1.61
C ALA A 192 18.73 -13.57 2.45
N GLN A 193 19.71 -12.65 2.46
CA GLN A 193 20.92 -12.74 3.28
C GLN A 193 20.60 -12.67 4.79
N ALA A 194 19.70 -11.78 5.21
CA ALA A 194 19.26 -11.67 6.59
C ALA A 194 18.56 -12.94 7.07
N ALA A 195 17.70 -13.54 6.25
CA ALA A 195 17.03 -14.81 6.53
C ALA A 195 18.02 -15.97 6.66
N ALA A 196 19.04 -16.03 5.79
CA ALA A 196 20.09 -17.06 5.83
C ALA A 196 20.99 -16.95 7.07
N SER A 197 21.30 -15.73 7.51
CA SER A 197 22.15 -15.49 8.69
C SER A 197 21.42 -15.69 10.03
N GLY A 198 20.09 -15.50 10.07
CA GLY A 198 19.26 -15.69 11.27
C GLY A 198 18.96 -17.15 11.61
N GLY A 199 19.18 -18.09 10.70
CA GLY A 199 18.91 -19.53 10.90
C GLY A 199 19.98 -20.33 11.67
N GLY A 200 21.05 -19.70 12.13
CA GLY A 200 22.21 -20.34 12.75
C GLY A 200 22.20 -20.53 14.27
N GLY A 201 21.08 -20.43 14.95
CA GLY A 201 20.99 -20.51 16.42
C GLY A 201 20.04 -21.57 16.94
N GLY A 202 20.51 -22.82 17.17
CA GLY A 202 19.78 -23.69 18.08
C GLY A 202 19.64 -25.16 17.79
N CYS A 203 20.71 -25.87 17.43
CA CYS A 203 20.75 -27.30 17.73
C CYS A 203 21.24 -27.49 19.18
N CYS A 204 20.35 -27.37 20.15
CA CYS A 204 20.58 -27.99 21.47
C CYS A 204 20.44 -29.51 21.29
N LEU A 205 21.60 -30.18 21.18
CA LEU A 205 21.73 -31.60 21.44
C LEU A 205 21.43 -31.81 22.94
N ILE A 206 20.24 -32.34 23.23
CA ILE A 206 19.96 -32.93 24.54
C ILE A 206 20.50 -34.36 24.49
N SER A 207 21.57 -34.61 25.24
CA SER A 207 22.09 -35.95 25.58
C SER A 207 21.35 -36.44 26.83
#